data_d39eafeac5ae5b54c8c0f457988fee78
#
_entry.id   d39eafeac5ae5b54c8c0f457988fee78
#
_cell.length_a   1.000
_cell.length_b   1.000
_cell.length_c   1.000
_cell.angle_alpha   90.00
_cell.angle_beta   90.00
_cell.angle_gamma   90.00
#
_symmetry.space_group_name_H-M   'P 1'
#
loop_
_entity.id
_entity.type
_entity.pdbx_description
1 polymer ?
#
loop_
_entity_poly.entity_id
_entity_poly.type
_entity_poly.pdbx_seq_one_letter_code
_entity_poly.pdbx_strand_id
1 'polypeptide(L)'
;DGWFANKYPRSGDHQGLGDWDETADKLPHGIGYLTEAAKKKGIKFGIWIEPEMVNPKSELYEKHKDWVIHLPNRDEYYFRNQLVLDLSNPKVQDYVFGVVDNLMTKYPDIAFFKWDCNSPITNIYSVYLKDKQSHLYIDYVRGLYNVLERVKAKYPDLPMMLCSGGGGRSDYEALSYFTEFWPSDNTDPIERLFIQWGFSQVFPAKTMCAHVTTWNKNSSVKFRTDVAMMCKLGFDIKLADMSKDDETYCRTAVQNYNRLKPVVLEGDMYRLVSPYGSNHTSTMYVGKDKDKAVVFAFDI
;
A
#
# COMPACT_ATOMS: atom_id res chain seq x y z
N ASP A 1 8.30 4.99 -3.56
CA ASP A 1 8.71 6.11 -2.71
C ASP A 1 9.96 6.79 -3.28
N GLY A 2 10.16 8.07 -2.94
CA GLY A 2 11.38 8.80 -3.32
C GLY A 2 11.43 9.36 -4.74
N TRP A 3 10.37 9.31 -5.50
CA TRP A 3 10.31 9.77 -6.89
C TRP A 3 9.94 11.26 -7.04
N PHE A 4 9.51 11.93 -5.99
CA PHE A 4 8.83 13.23 -5.99
C PHE A 4 9.61 14.32 -5.26
N ALA A 5 9.10 15.55 -5.38
CA ALA A 5 9.56 16.83 -4.84
C ALA A 5 10.85 17.35 -5.50
N ASN A 6 10.81 18.60 -5.97
CA ASN A 6 11.93 19.25 -6.62
C ASN A 6 12.69 20.18 -5.67
N LYS A 7 12.01 20.98 -4.86
CA LYS A 7 12.68 21.87 -3.89
C LYS A 7 13.29 21.10 -2.72
N TYR A 8 12.60 20.08 -2.26
CA TYR A 8 13.01 19.20 -1.15
C TYR A 8 12.92 17.73 -1.59
N PRO A 9 13.82 17.24 -2.45
CA PRO A 9 13.73 15.90 -3.02
C PRO A 9 13.64 14.83 -1.95
N ARG A 10 12.68 13.92 -2.09
CA ARG A 10 12.43 12.83 -1.13
C ARG A 10 13.64 11.90 -1.03
N SER A 11 14.54 12.18 -0.08
CA SER A 11 15.74 11.39 0.20
C SER A 11 15.70 10.64 1.53
N GLY A 12 14.61 10.78 2.27
CA GLY A 12 14.34 10.19 3.58
C GLY A 12 12.97 10.62 4.07
N ASP A 13 12.60 10.25 5.31
CA ASP A 13 11.26 10.49 5.86
C ASP A 13 10.97 11.94 6.25
N HIS A 14 11.98 12.81 6.26
CA HIS A 14 11.89 14.16 6.83
C HIS A 14 11.58 15.28 5.82
N GLN A 15 11.42 14.94 4.54
CA GLN A 15 11.16 15.95 3.49
C GLN A 15 10.44 15.38 2.28
N GLY A 16 9.76 16.25 1.54
CA GLY A 16 9.18 16.00 0.23
C GLY A 16 7.71 15.64 0.22
N LEU A 17 7.15 15.02 1.29
CA LEU A 17 5.71 14.73 1.31
C LEU A 17 4.90 16.03 1.22
N GLY A 18 3.96 16.06 0.30
CA GLY A 18 3.17 17.23 -0.06
C GLY A 18 3.48 17.77 -1.47
N ASP A 19 4.63 17.44 -2.05
CA ASP A 19 5.04 17.95 -3.36
C ASP A 19 5.15 16.77 -4.35
N TRP A 20 4.09 16.50 -5.10
CA TRP A 20 3.94 15.28 -5.90
C TRP A 20 4.37 15.43 -7.37
N ASP A 21 5.31 16.33 -7.62
CA ASP A 21 5.98 16.43 -8.91
C ASP A 21 7.23 15.54 -8.94
N GLU A 22 7.46 14.84 -10.05
CA GLU A 22 8.66 14.01 -10.22
C GLU A 22 9.95 14.84 -10.09
N THR A 23 10.91 14.33 -9.34
CA THR A 23 12.20 14.99 -9.18
C THR A 23 13.14 14.65 -10.34
N ALA A 24 13.61 15.68 -11.04
CA ALA A 24 14.51 15.54 -12.18
C ALA A 24 15.84 14.86 -11.84
N ASP A 25 16.34 15.06 -10.61
CA ASP A 25 17.59 14.45 -10.14
C ASP A 25 17.55 12.91 -10.14
N LYS A 26 16.41 12.34 -9.84
CA LYS A 26 16.24 10.87 -9.77
C LYS A 26 15.59 10.30 -11.01
N LEU A 27 14.74 11.07 -11.66
CA LEU A 27 14.00 10.68 -12.85
C LEU A 27 14.29 11.66 -13.99
N PRO A 28 15.52 11.68 -14.55
CA PRO A 28 15.90 12.65 -15.58
C PRO A 28 15.05 12.55 -16.87
N HIS A 29 14.39 11.42 -17.08
CA HIS A 29 13.49 11.21 -18.21
C HIS A 29 12.00 11.19 -17.79
N GLY A 30 11.70 11.50 -16.52
CA GLY A 30 10.36 11.53 -15.96
C GLY A 30 9.70 10.14 -15.81
N ILE A 31 8.50 10.15 -15.21
CA ILE A 31 7.68 8.93 -15.03
C ILE A 31 7.24 8.36 -16.39
N GLY A 32 6.98 9.22 -17.38
CA GLY A 32 6.56 8.78 -18.73
C GLY A 32 7.53 7.81 -19.39
N TYR A 33 8.83 7.99 -19.17
CA TYR A 33 9.84 7.03 -19.65
C TYR A 33 9.67 5.64 -19.00
N LEU A 34 9.37 5.61 -17.69
CA LEU A 34 9.18 4.34 -16.97
C LEU A 34 7.89 3.63 -17.40
N THR A 35 6.80 4.37 -17.57
CA THR A 35 5.52 3.79 -18.03
C THR A 35 5.66 3.22 -19.44
N GLU A 36 6.34 3.94 -20.34
CA GLU A 36 6.59 3.47 -21.70
C GLU A 36 7.53 2.25 -21.72
N ALA A 37 8.60 2.26 -20.90
CA ALA A 37 9.52 1.12 -20.81
C ALA A 37 8.82 -0.13 -20.27
N ALA A 38 7.94 0.01 -19.27
CA ALA A 38 7.12 -1.08 -18.76
C ALA A 38 6.19 -1.63 -19.82
N LYS A 39 5.49 -0.76 -20.55
CA LYS A 39 4.58 -1.11 -21.65
C LYS A 39 5.29 -1.89 -22.76
N LYS A 40 6.49 -1.47 -23.16
CA LYS A 40 7.33 -2.19 -24.14
C LYS A 40 7.72 -3.60 -23.69
N LYS A 41 7.75 -3.83 -22.37
CA LYS A 41 8.02 -5.15 -21.76
C LYS A 41 6.75 -5.97 -21.50
N GLY A 42 5.56 -5.46 -21.85
CA GLY A 42 4.28 -6.10 -21.59
C GLY A 42 3.88 -6.14 -20.11
N ILE A 43 4.44 -5.25 -19.29
CA ILE A 43 4.11 -5.09 -17.86
C ILE A 43 3.45 -3.74 -17.59
N LYS A 44 2.60 -3.69 -16.57
CA LYS A 44 1.93 -2.46 -16.13
C LYS A 44 2.82 -1.73 -15.12
N PHE A 45 2.79 -0.40 -15.15
CA PHE A 45 3.51 0.44 -14.20
C PHE A 45 2.59 0.90 -13.07
N GLY A 46 3.04 0.80 -11.82
CA GLY A 46 2.36 1.34 -10.66
C GLY A 46 3.26 2.28 -9.87
N ILE A 47 2.67 3.14 -9.04
CA ILE A 47 3.40 4.13 -8.26
C ILE A 47 2.85 4.23 -6.83
N TRP A 48 3.73 4.55 -5.89
CA TRP A 48 3.39 4.81 -4.49
C TRP A 48 3.09 6.29 -4.27
N ILE A 49 2.03 6.57 -3.50
CA ILE A 49 1.67 7.91 -3.03
C ILE A 49 1.27 7.86 -1.55
N GLU A 50 1.47 8.97 -0.84
CA GLU A 50 1.04 9.19 0.54
C GLU A 50 0.39 10.59 0.65
N PRO A 51 -0.75 10.82 -0.05
CA PRO A 51 -1.23 12.16 -0.33
C PRO A 51 -1.93 12.84 0.85
N GLU A 52 -2.20 12.12 1.92
CA GLU A 52 -2.79 12.63 3.16
C GLU A 52 -1.73 13.20 4.13
N MET A 53 -0.44 12.99 3.83
CA MET A 53 0.67 13.39 4.69
C MET A 53 1.47 14.54 4.07
N VAL A 54 2.10 15.32 4.96
CA VAL A 54 2.98 16.42 4.57
C VAL A 54 4.20 16.48 5.48
N ASN A 55 5.36 16.80 4.93
CA ASN A 55 6.54 17.13 5.73
C ASN A 55 6.66 18.66 5.91
N PRO A 56 7.21 19.12 7.04
CA PRO A 56 7.55 20.53 7.20
C PRO A 56 8.49 21.06 6.10
N LYS A 57 9.39 20.21 5.58
CA LYS A 57 10.20 20.50 4.40
C LYS A 57 9.45 20.07 3.13
N SER A 58 8.44 20.88 2.74
CA SER A 58 7.71 20.80 1.48
C SER A 58 7.20 22.18 1.09
N GLU A 59 7.01 22.42 -0.19
CA GLU A 59 6.41 23.67 -0.68
C GLU A 59 4.93 23.76 -0.28
N LEU A 60 4.24 22.62 -0.19
CA LEU A 60 2.86 22.58 0.30
C LEU A 60 2.76 23.14 1.72
N TYR A 61 3.59 22.67 2.63
CA TYR A 61 3.56 23.14 4.02
C TYR A 61 3.96 24.60 4.15
N GLU A 62 4.95 25.06 3.37
CA GLU A 62 5.33 26.48 3.35
C GLU A 62 4.14 27.41 2.95
N LYS A 63 3.30 26.94 2.01
CA LYS A 63 2.16 27.69 1.48
C LYS A 63 0.89 27.55 2.33
N HIS A 64 0.70 26.39 2.96
CA HIS A 64 -0.58 25.98 3.57
C HIS A 64 -0.38 25.33 4.95
N LYS A 65 0.24 26.03 5.89
CA LYS A 65 0.36 25.58 7.28
C LYS A 65 -1.00 25.36 7.97
N ASP A 66 -2.02 26.09 7.52
CA ASP A 66 -3.41 25.99 7.97
C ASP A 66 -4.13 24.72 7.50
N TRP A 67 -3.49 23.90 6.64
CA TRP A 67 -4.05 22.64 6.15
C TRP A 67 -3.68 21.43 6.98
N VAL A 68 -2.81 21.58 7.98
CA VAL A 68 -2.41 20.45 8.84
C VAL A 68 -3.25 20.40 10.10
N ILE A 69 -3.47 19.17 10.58
CA ILE A 69 -4.11 18.93 11.88
C ILE A 69 -3.05 19.13 12.97
N HIS A 70 -3.19 20.20 13.77
CA HIS A 70 -2.29 20.47 14.90
C HIS A 70 -2.95 21.37 15.94
N LEU A 71 -2.61 21.20 17.21
CA LEU A 71 -3.11 22.02 18.29
C LEU A 71 -2.51 23.44 18.21
N PRO A 72 -3.35 24.50 18.27
CA PRO A 72 -2.86 25.87 18.34
C PRO A 72 -2.09 26.09 19.65
N ASN A 73 -1.08 26.96 19.62
CA ASN A 73 -0.23 27.32 20.78
C ASN A 73 0.53 26.14 21.43
N ARG A 74 0.77 25.10 20.69
CA ARG A 74 1.64 23.98 21.07
C ARG A 74 2.59 23.68 19.93
N ASP A 75 3.74 23.09 20.29
CA ASP A 75 4.68 22.57 19.30
C ASP A 75 4.02 21.47 18.48
N GLU A 76 4.34 21.42 17.20
CA GLU A 76 3.90 20.34 16.32
C GLU A 76 4.51 19.02 16.76
N TYR A 77 3.69 17.97 16.79
CA TYR A 77 4.16 16.62 17.04
C TYR A 77 4.27 15.86 15.73
N TYR A 78 5.44 15.34 15.47
CA TYR A 78 5.74 14.59 14.25
C TYR A 78 5.80 13.09 14.51
N PHE A 79 4.97 12.33 13.85
CA PHE A 79 5.15 10.88 13.75
C PHE A 79 5.83 10.58 12.41
N ARG A 80 6.97 9.88 12.42
CA ARG A 80 7.81 9.66 11.22
C ARG A 80 8.15 10.96 10.47
N ASN A 81 8.36 12.06 11.19
CA ASN A 81 8.63 13.39 10.62
C ASN A 81 7.49 13.94 9.73
N GLN A 82 6.27 13.46 9.92
CA GLN A 82 5.11 13.81 9.11
C GLN A 82 4.04 14.51 9.93
N LEU A 83 3.22 15.29 9.23
CA LEU A 83 1.97 15.86 9.70
C LEU A 83 0.82 15.36 8.83
N VAL A 84 -0.37 15.31 9.40
CA VAL A 84 -1.60 14.88 8.70
C VAL A 84 -2.32 16.09 8.12
N LEU A 85 -2.64 16.05 6.83
CA LEU A 85 -3.47 17.04 6.17
C LEU A 85 -4.94 16.90 6.61
N ASP A 86 -5.62 18.02 6.81
CA ASP A 86 -6.99 18.09 7.32
C ASP A 86 -8.02 17.79 6.23
N LEU A 87 -8.37 16.53 6.04
CA LEU A 87 -9.41 16.12 5.07
C LEU A 87 -10.84 16.52 5.46
N SER A 88 -11.08 17.11 6.65
CA SER A 88 -12.36 17.78 6.92
C SER A 88 -12.52 19.04 6.07
N ASN A 89 -11.41 19.61 5.56
CA ASN A 89 -11.38 20.80 4.72
C ASN A 89 -11.55 20.44 3.23
N PRO A 90 -12.58 20.92 2.53
CA PRO A 90 -12.79 20.65 1.11
C PRO A 90 -11.61 21.05 0.20
N LYS A 91 -10.87 22.11 0.55
CA LYS A 91 -9.69 22.52 -0.23
C LYS A 91 -8.58 21.47 -0.16
N VAL A 92 -8.42 20.81 0.98
CA VAL A 92 -7.48 19.73 1.16
C VAL A 92 -7.96 18.48 0.40
N GLN A 93 -9.26 18.20 0.40
CA GLN A 93 -9.85 17.14 -0.42
C GLN A 93 -9.57 17.36 -1.91
N ASP A 94 -9.74 18.62 -2.40
CA ASP A 94 -9.45 18.98 -3.78
C ASP A 94 -7.97 18.78 -4.13
N TYR A 95 -7.08 19.15 -3.21
CA TYR A 95 -5.65 18.92 -3.36
C TYR A 95 -5.32 17.43 -3.45
N VAL A 96 -5.82 16.61 -2.51
CA VAL A 96 -5.55 15.15 -2.47
C VAL A 96 -6.10 14.44 -3.71
N PHE A 97 -7.31 14.80 -4.15
CA PHE A 97 -7.85 14.34 -5.43
C PHE A 97 -6.94 14.76 -6.59
N GLY A 98 -6.48 16.01 -6.59
CA GLY A 98 -5.59 16.57 -7.60
C GLY A 98 -4.26 15.81 -7.72
N VAL A 99 -3.73 15.23 -6.65
CA VAL A 99 -2.51 14.41 -6.71
C VAL A 99 -2.70 13.21 -7.65
N VAL A 100 -3.80 12.47 -7.50
CA VAL A 100 -4.10 11.33 -8.39
C VAL A 100 -4.45 11.83 -9.79
N ASP A 101 -5.29 12.86 -9.88
CA ASP A 101 -5.79 13.38 -11.15
C ASP A 101 -4.68 13.94 -12.04
N ASN A 102 -3.75 14.68 -11.47
CA ASN A 102 -2.60 15.22 -12.20
C ASN A 102 -1.68 14.11 -12.71
N LEU A 103 -1.40 13.09 -11.86
CA LEU A 103 -0.58 11.95 -12.27
C LEU A 103 -1.22 11.16 -13.39
N MET A 104 -2.51 10.86 -13.30
CA MET A 104 -3.25 10.12 -14.32
C MET A 104 -3.42 10.92 -15.62
N THR A 105 -3.59 12.24 -15.52
CA THR A 105 -3.69 13.13 -16.69
C THR A 105 -2.35 13.24 -17.42
N LYS A 106 -1.28 13.40 -16.65
CA LYS A 106 0.08 13.54 -17.21
C LYS A 106 0.64 12.21 -17.71
N TYR A 107 0.30 11.11 -17.03
CA TYR A 107 0.82 9.76 -17.27
C TYR A 107 -0.31 8.72 -17.33
N PRO A 108 -1.11 8.68 -18.40
CA PRO A 108 -2.30 7.82 -18.48
C PRO A 108 -1.98 6.31 -18.52
N ASP A 109 -0.73 5.94 -18.72
CA ASP A 109 -0.27 4.54 -18.64
C ASP A 109 0.08 4.09 -17.20
N ILE A 110 -0.10 4.94 -16.17
CA ILE A 110 -0.09 4.49 -14.77
C ILE A 110 -1.30 3.58 -14.56
N ALA A 111 -1.05 2.37 -14.08
CA ALA A 111 -2.07 1.33 -13.98
C ALA A 111 -2.32 0.83 -12.55
N PHE A 112 -1.68 1.44 -11.54
CA PHE A 112 -1.81 1.06 -10.15
C PHE A 112 -1.27 2.13 -9.20
N PHE A 113 -1.95 2.34 -8.08
CA PHE A 113 -1.43 3.13 -6.97
C PHE A 113 -1.33 2.30 -5.69
N LYS A 114 -0.19 2.43 -4.98
CA LYS A 114 -0.11 2.10 -3.57
C LYS A 114 -0.35 3.39 -2.80
N TRP A 115 -1.51 3.49 -2.16
CA TRP A 115 -1.92 4.61 -1.34
C TRP A 115 -1.54 4.36 0.11
N ASP A 116 -0.67 5.17 0.66
CA ASP A 116 -0.17 5.03 2.03
C ASP A 116 -0.65 6.17 2.94
N CYS A 117 -0.53 5.95 4.26
CA CYS A 117 -0.82 6.93 5.30
C CYS A 117 -0.13 6.47 6.59
N ASN A 118 1.02 7.02 6.89
CA ASN A 118 1.91 6.49 7.93
C ASN A 118 1.93 7.31 9.22
N SER A 119 1.09 8.34 9.35
CA SER A 119 0.98 9.10 10.60
C SER A 119 -0.44 9.06 11.16
N PRO A 120 -0.61 8.67 12.43
CA PRO A 120 -1.90 8.78 13.10
C PRO A 120 -2.22 10.25 13.42
N ILE A 121 -3.50 10.56 13.57
CA ILE A 121 -3.95 11.86 14.07
C ILE A 121 -3.79 11.88 15.59
N THR A 122 -2.79 12.62 16.09
CA THR A 122 -2.46 12.71 17.52
C THR A 122 -2.72 14.08 18.11
N ASN A 123 -2.60 15.15 17.33
CA ASN A 123 -2.85 16.53 17.72
C ASN A 123 -4.18 17.01 17.16
N ILE A 124 -5.25 16.78 17.92
CA ILE A 124 -6.63 16.85 17.42
C ILE A 124 -7.11 18.31 17.43
N TYR A 125 -6.83 19.04 16.35
CA TYR A 125 -7.42 20.34 16.09
C TYR A 125 -7.38 20.67 14.59
N SER A 126 -8.51 21.12 14.06
CA SER A 126 -8.68 21.58 12.69
C SER A 126 -8.93 23.10 12.66
N VAL A 127 -8.09 23.83 11.94
CA VAL A 127 -8.32 25.27 11.70
C VAL A 127 -9.63 25.50 10.93
N TYR A 128 -9.99 24.57 10.05
CA TYR A 128 -11.21 24.63 9.24
C TYR A 128 -12.49 24.45 10.07
N LEU A 129 -12.49 23.48 11.01
CA LEU A 129 -13.70 23.12 11.79
C LEU A 129 -14.07 24.16 12.86
N LYS A 130 -13.18 25.07 13.25
CA LYS A 130 -13.43 26.12 14.24
C LYS A 130 -14.01 25.58 15.54
N ASP A 131 -15.27 25.84 15.82
CA ASP A 131 -16.00 25.39 17.02
C ASP A 131 -16.48 23.93 16.95
N LYS A 132 -16.42 23.28 15.76
CA LYS A 132 -16.86 21.89 15.54
C LYS A 132 -15.74 20.87 15.72
N GLN A 133 -14.80 21.09 16.62
CA GLN A 133 -13.63 20.22 16.79
C GLN A 133 -13.97 18.73 17.09
N SER A 134 -15.08 18.48 17.79
CA SER A 134 -15.57 17.12 18.07
C SER A 134 -15.94 16.32 16.83
N HIS A 135 -16.11 16.96 15.68
CA HIS A 135 -16.42 16.32 14.39
C HIS A 135 -15.17 15.81 13.65
N LEU A 136 -13.97 16.21 14.08
CA LEU A 136 -12.75 16.05 13.27
C LEU A 136 -12.53 14.63 12.76
N TYR A 137 -12.61 13.61 13.61
CA TYR A 137 -12.38 12.23 13.19
C TYR A 137 -13.41 11.73 12.17
N ILE A 138 -14.68 12.08 12.38
CA ILE A 138 -15.77 11.68 11.49
C ILE A 138 -15.66 12.42 10.16
N ASP A 139 -15.45 13.72 10.19
CA ASP A 139 -15.40 14.54 8.98
C ASP A 139 -14.12 14.31 8.19
N TYR A 140 -13.01 13.93 8.86
CA TYR A 140 -11.79 13.45 8.19
C TYR A 140 -12.07 12.20 7.34
N VAL A 141 -12.69 11.18 7.94
CA VAL A 141 -12.99 9.92 7.24
C VAL A 141 -13.97 10.17 6.09
N ARG A 142 -15.01 10.98 6.32
CA ARG A 142 -15.94 11.38 5.25
C ARG A 142 -15.24 12.12 4.12
N GLY A 143 -14.28 12.99 4.46
CA GLY A 143 -13.46 13.70 3.49
C GLY A 143 -12.59 12.76 2.67
N LEU A 144 -11.98 11.76 3.31
CA LEU A 144 -11.22 10.71 2.63
C LEU A 144 -12.10 9.94 1.63
N TYR A 145 -13.25 9.47 2.08
CA TYR A 145 -14.16 8.73 1.19
C TYR A 145 -14.71 9.60 0.06
N ASN A 146 -14.97 10.87 0.29
CA ASN A 146 -15.34 11.79 -0.78
C ASN A 146 -14.25 11.90 -1.86
N VAL A 147 -12.98 11.98 -1.44
CA VAL A 147 -11.84 11.96 -2.39
C VAL A 147 -11.80 10.65 -3.16
N LEU A 148 -11.89 9.51 -2.47
CA LEU A 148 -11.83 8.18 -3.08
C LEU A 148 -13.01 7.93 -4.04
N GLU A 149 -14.22 8.41 -3.70
CA GLU A 149 -15.39 8.38 -4.58
C GLU A 149 -15.16 9.14 -5.87
N ARG A 150 -14.59 10.33 -5.79
CA ARG A 150 -14.23 11.16 -6.96
C ARG A 150 -13.18 10.48 -7.83
N VAL A 151 -12.15 9.85 -7.20
CA VAL A 151 -11.13 9.08 -7.92
C VAL A 151 -11.79 7.90 -8.65
N LYS A 152 -12.62 7.12 -7.98
CA LYS A 152 -13.32 5.97 -8.56
C LYS A 152 -14.28 6.37 -9.67
N ALA A 153 -15.01 7.48 -9.50
CA ALA A 153 -15.92 7.98 -10.53
C ALA A 153 -15.19 8.39 -11.81
N LYS A 154 -13.99 8.98 -11.68
CA LYS A 154 -13.18 9.40 -12.84
C LYS A 154 -12.33 8.29 -13.44
N TYR A 155 -11.84 7.37 -12.59
CA TYR A 155 -10.93 6.27 -12.94
C TYR A 155 -11.46 4.93 -12.43
N PRO A 156 -12.62 4.44 -12.94
CA PRO A 156 -13.33 3.28 -12.37
C PRO A 156 -12.54 1.97 -12.40
N ASP A 157 -11.62 1.83 -13.36
CA ASP A 157 -10.81 0.62 -13.57
C ASP A 157 -9.41 0.70 -12.94
N LEU A 158 -9.12 1.76 -12.16
CA LEU A 158 -7.82 1.95 -11.53
C LEU A 158 -7.73 1.13 -10.23
N PRO A 159 -6.93 0.05 -10.21
CA PRO A 159 -6.71 -0.70 -8.97
C PRO A 159 -5.81 0.08 -8.03
N MET A 160 -6.14 0.05 -6.74
CA MET A 160 -5.36 0.69 -5.69
C MET A 160 -5.14 -0.28 -4.52
N MET A 161 -3.95 -0.24 -3.93
CA MET A 161 -3.62 -0.91 -2.67
C MET A 161 -3.68 0.10 -1.54
N LEU A 162 -4.38 -0.24 -0.46
CA LEU A 162 -4.36 0.56 0.77
C LEU A 162 -3.25 0.06 1.70
N CYS A 163 -2.41 1.01 2.11
CA CYS A 163 -1.44 0.85 3.17
C CYS A 163 -1.63 1.95 4.23
N SER A 164 -1.34 1.64 5.47
CA SER A 164 -1.31 2.61 6.57
C SER A 164 -0.41 2.05 7.67
N GLY A 165 0.91 2.12 7.47
CA GLY A 165 1.86 1.38 8.30
C GLY A 165 1.56 -0.13 8.33
N GLY A 166 1.19 -0.69 7.20
CA GLY A 166 0.54 -1.98 7.06
C GLY A 166 -0.98 -1.86 6.98
N GLY A 167 -1.70 -2.77 7.65
CA GLY A 167 -3.17 -2.91 7.60
C GLY A 167 -3.96 -1.99 8.55
N GLY A 168 -3.38 -0.88 9.02
CA GLY A 168 -3.96 -0.03 10.06
C GLY A 168 -5.34 0.56 9.75
N ARG A 169 -5.73 0.63 8.47
CA ARG A 169 -7.03 1.13 8.01
C ARG A 169 -7.78 0.13 7.13
N SER A 170 -7.50 -1.17 7.31
CA SER A 170 -8.22 -2.20 6.55
C SER A 170 -9.63 -2.39 7.12
N ASP A 171 -10.63 -2.00 6.36
CA ASP A 171 -12.04 -2.19 6.68
C ASP A 171 -12.86 -2.50 5.43
N TYR A 172 -14.14 -2.88 5.62
CA TYR A 172 -15.01 -3.27 4.50
C TYR A 172 -15.42 -2.09 3.61
N GLU A 173 -15.54 -0.88 4.16
CA GLU A 173 -15.86 0.30 3.36
C GLU A 173 -14.71 0.63 2.41
N ALA A 174 -13.46 0.50 2.89
CA ALA A 174 -12.28 0.70 2.06
C ALA A 174 -12.24 -0.23 0.84
N LEU A 175 -12.79 -1.46 0.91
CA LEU A 175 -12.90 -2.37 -0.24
C LEU A 175 -13.82 -1.85 -1.36
N SER A 176 -14.62 -0.82 -1.10
CA SER A 176 -15.38 -0.13 -2.15
C SER A 176 -14.47 0.64 -3.11
N TYR A 177 -13.26 1.00 -2.68
CA TYR A 177 -12.31 1.85 -3.40
C TYR A 177 -10.98 1.16 -3.68
N PHE A 178 -10.52 0.31 -2.76
CA PHE A 178 -9.23 -0.40 -2.86
C PHE A 178 -9.45 -1.85 -3.25
N THR A 179 -8.62 -2.35 -4.15
CA THR A 179 -8.68 -3.75 -4.60
C THR A 179 -7.94 -4.69 -3.66
N GLU A 180 -7.09 -4.12 -2.80
CA GLU A 180 -6.23 -4.91 -1.91
C GLU A 180 -5.64 -4.08 -0.78
N PHE A 181 -5.20 -4.80 0.25
CA PHE A 181 -4.53 -4.26 1.42
C PHE A 181 -3.09 -4.77 1.50
N TRP A 182 -2.23 -3.94 2.08
CA TRP A 182 -0.93 -4.31 2.58
C TRP A 182 -1.05 -4.68 4.07
N PRO A 183 -1.16 -5.96 4.47
CA PRO A 183 -1.51 -6.33 5.84
C PRO A 183 -0.48 -5.91 6.88
N SER A 184 0.81 -5.89 6.51
CA SER A 184 1.91 -5.51 7.40
C SER A 184 3.19 -5.23 6.64
N ASP A 185 3.99 -4.27 7.12
CA ASP A 185 5.36 -4.03 6.66
C ASP A 185 6.33 -5.12 7.12
N ASN A 186 5.93 -5.93 8.12
CA ASN A 186 6.70 -7.12 8.49
C ASN A 186 6.49 -8.21 7.43
N THR A 187 7.56 -8.48 6.67
CA THR A 187 7.58 -9.47 5.60
C THR A 187 8.39 -10.72 5.96
N ASP A 188 8.79 -10.86 7.24
CA ASP A 188 9.34 -12.12 7.72
C ASP A 188 8.32 -13.25 7.48
N PRO A 189 8.69 -14.34 6.81
CA PRO A 189 7.73 -15.33 6.37
C PRO A 189 7.11 -16.14 7.54
N ILE A 190 7.81 -16.31 8.66
CA ILE A 190 7.24 -16.94 9.85
C ILE A 190 6.18 -16.02 10.45
N GLU A 191 6.51 -14.73 10.66
CA GLU A 191 5.55 -13.75 11.14
C GLU A 191 4.36 -13.59 10.18
N ARG A 192 4.59 -13.68 8.88
CA ARG A 192 3.53 -13.62 7.86
C ARG A 192 2.55 -14.79 7.95
N LEU A 193 2.93 -15.95 8.41
CA LEU A 193 1.99 -17.05 8.69
C LEU A 193 0.94 -16.62 9.73
N PHE A 194 1.38 -15.95 10.81
CA PHE A 194 0.48 -15.42 11.84
C PHE A 194 -0.36 -14.25 11.34
N ILE A 195 0.28 -13.28 10.67
CA ILE A 195 -0.38 -12.09 10.13
C ILE A 195 -1.45 -12.47 9.11
N GLN A 196 -1.12 -13.34 8.14
CA GLN A 196 -2.05 -13.78 7.11
C GLN A 196 -3.18 -14.64 7.69
N TRP A 197 -2.87 -15.49 8.68
CA TRP A 197 -3.89 -16.24 9.41
C TRP A 197 -4.88 -15.32 10.11
N GLY A 198 -4.39 -14.36 10.90
CA GLY A 198 -5.23 -13.39 11.60
C GLY A 198 -6.06 -12.56 10.65
N PHE A 199 -5.42 -12.00 9.60
CA PHE A 199 -6.09 -11.17 8.60
C PHE A 199 -7.17 -11.93 7.83
N SER A 200 -6.94 -13.23 7.56
CA SER A 200 -7.90 -14.11 6.88
C SER A 200 -9.19 -14.38 7.66
N GLN A 201 -9.24 -14.06 8.96
CA GLN A 201 -10.48 -14.15 9.73
C GLN A 201 -11.54 -13.17 9.23
N VAL A 202 -11.12 -12.08 8.60
CA VAL A 202 -11.98 -10.97 8.20
C VAL A 202 -11.95 -10.75 6.70
N PHE A 203 -10.81 -11.00 6.03
CA PHE A 203 -10.59 -10.66 4.62
C PHE A 203 -10.16 -11.87 3.79
N PRO A 204 -10.69 -12.03 2.57
CA PRO A 204 -10.31 -13.12 1.68
C PRO A 204 -8.89 -12.92 1.11
N ALA A 205 -8.24 -14.01 0.71
CA ALA A 205 -6.88 -14.02 0.17
C ALA A 205 -6.66 -13.03 -0.99
N LYS A 206 -7.67 -12.82 -1.83
CA LYS A 206 -7.61 -11.90 -2.97
C LYS A 206 -7.46 -10.42 -2.60
N THR A 207 -7.73 -10.06 -1.35
CA THR A 207 -7.55 -8.70 -0.85
C THR A 207 -6.25 -8.50 -0.06
N MET A 208 -5.45 -9.55 0.11
CA MET A 208 -4.22 -9.51 0.88
C MET A 208 -2.99 -9.57 -0.03
N CYS A 209 -2.08 -8.62 0.11
CA CYS A 209 -0.78 -8.66 -0.55
C CYS A 209 0.28 -9.30 0.34
N ALA A 210 1.08 -10.19 -0.25
CA ALA A 210 2.19 -10.85 0.42
C ALA A 210 3.41 -10.83 -0.50
N HIS A 211 4.51 -10.25 -0.03
CA HIS A 211 5.70 -10.06 -0.85
C HIS A 211 6.91 -10.78 -0.28
N VAL A 212 7.71 -11.31 -1.18
CA VAL A 212 9.07 -11.78 -0.91
C VAL A 212 10.00 -10.57 -0.96
N THR A 213 10.77 -10.33 0.11
CA THR A 213 11.58 -9.12 0.22
C THR A 213 13.07 -9.41 0.33
N THR A 214 13.90 -8.43 -0.01
CA THR A 214 15.36 -8.56 0.09
C THR A 214 15.86 -8.55 1.54
N TRP A 215 15.14 -7.88 2.45
CA TRP A 215 15.60 -7.64 3.83
C TRP A 215 15.27 -8.77 4.82
N ASN A 216 14.35 -9.66 4.50
CA ASN A 216 14.01 -10.83 5.34
C ASN A 216 14.54 -12.12 4.70
N LYS A 217 15.82 -12.40 4.87
CA LYS A 217 16.55 -13.50 4.24
C LYS A 217 16.86 -14.69 5.19
N ASN A 218 16.27 -14.72 6.38
CA ASN A 218 16.58 -15.74 7.39
C ASN A 218 16.06 -17.14 7.05
N SER A 219 15.28 -17.25 5.98
CA SER A 219 14.71 -18.50 5.48
C SER A 219 14.93 -18.67 3.98
N SER A 220 14.77 -19.90 3.49
CA SER A 220 14.94 -20.18 2.07
C SER A 220 13.99 -19.38 1.19
N VAL A 221 14.39 -19.08 -0.04
CA VAL A 221 13.51 -18.43 -1.01
C VAL A 221 12.23 -19.24 -1.28
N LYS A 222 12.34 -20.59 -1.20
CA LYS A 222 11.19 -21.48 -1.30
C LYS A 222 10.16 -21.20 -0.20
N PHE A 223 10.58 -21.19 1.06
CA PHE A 223 9.67 -20.92 2.18
C PHE A 223 9.01 -19.57 2.06
N ARG A 224 9.78 -18.51 1.74
CA ARG A 224 9.27 -17.14 1.56
C ARG A 224 8.22 -17.04 0.44
N THR A 225 8.48 -17.69 -0.70
CA THR A 225 7.54 -17.70 -1.84
C THR A 225 6.29 -18.51 -1.54
N ASP A 226 6.42 -19.66 -0.87
CA ASP A 226 5.27 -20.51 -0.53
C ASP A 226 4.32 -19.78 0.44
N VAL A 227 4.86 -19.08 1.43
CA VAL A 227 4.05 -18.23 2.33
C VAL A 227 3.36 -17.08 1.57
N ALA A 228 4.07 -16.42 0.65
CA ALA A 228 3.51 -15.33 -0.13
C ALA A 228 2.44 -15.80 -1.13
N MET A 229 2.57 -17.02 -1.67
CA MET A 229 1.60 -17.59 -2.60
C MET A 229 0.23 -17.90 -1.97
N MET A 230 0.10 -17.88 -0.64
CA MET A 230 -1.20 -18.00 0.05
C MET A 230 -2.10 -16.79 -0.19
N CYS A 231 -1.58 -15.70 -0.73
CA CYS A 231 -2.24 -14.42 -0.99
C CYS A 231 -1.87 -13.90 -2.37
N LYS A 232 -1.99 -12.59 -2.63
CA LYS A 232 -1.44 -11.94 -3.83
C LYS A 232 0.07 -11.88 -3.74
N LEU A 233 0.75 -12.77 -4.44
CA LEU A 233 2.21 -12.83 -4.50
C LEU A 233 2.81 -11.58 -5.15
N GLY A 234 3.78 -10.99 -4.50
CA GLY A 234 4.63 -9.93 -5.03
C GLY A 234 6.09 -10.09 -4.63
N PHE A 235 6.95 -9.23 -5.18
CA PHE A 235 8.39 -9.21 -4.89
C PHE A 235 8.86 -7.77 -4.71
N ASP A 236 9.46 -7.49 -3.55
CA ASP A 236 10.18 -6.25 -3.24
C ASP A 236 11.66 -6.58 -3.06
N ILE A 237 12.31 -6.90 -4.15
CA ILE A 237 13.67 -7.44 -4.17
C ILE A 237 14.61 -6.60 -5.02
N LYS A 238 15.86 -6.52 -4.59
CA LYS A 238 16.95 -6.04 -5.42
C LYS A 238 17.51 -7.22 -6.24
N LEU A 239 17.22 -7.24 -7.53
CA LEU A 239 17.65 -8.34 -8.41
C LEU A 239 19.17 -8.53 -8.40
N ALA A 240 19.96 -7.47 -8.26
CA ALA A 240 21.41 -7.54 -8.17
C ALA A 240 21.92 -8.30 -6.93
N ASP A 241 21.12 -8.42 -5.88
CA ASP A 241 21.46 -9.10 -4.63
C ASP A 241 21.02 -10.57 -4.63
N MET A 242 20.38 -11.06 -5.69
CA MET A 242 19.91 -12.44 -5.80
C MET A 242 20.97 -13.36 -6.38
N SER A 243 21.05 -14.58 -5.85
CA SER A 243 21.77 -15.65 -6.52
C SER A 243 21.02 -16.08 -7.80
N LYS A 244 21.72 -16.68 -8.74
CA LYS A 244 21.10 -17.26 -9.95
C LYS A 244 20.12 -18.38 -9.64
N ASP A 245 20.38 -19.13 -8.58
CA ASP A 245 19.51 -20.22 -8.12
C ASP A 245 18.22 -19.67 -7.54
N ASP A 246 18.28 -18.62 -6.71
CA ASP A 246 17.11 -17.94 -6.18
C ASP A 246 16.29 -17.26 -7.29
N GLU A 247 16.95 -16.62 -8.27
CA GLU A 247 16.27 -16.05 -9.42
C GLU A 247 15.52 -17.14 -10.22
N THR A 248 16.18 -18.25 -10.49
CA THR A 248 15.59 -19.37 -11.22
C THR A 248 14.41 -19.96 -10.44
N TYR A 249 14.55 -20.09 -9.11
CA TYR A 249 13.47 -20.54 -8.25
C TYR A 249 12.28 -19.58 -8.26
N CYS A 250 12.50 -18.26 -8.14
CA CYS A 250 11.44 -17.25 -8.20
C CYS A 250 10.67 -17.30 -9.53
N ARG A 251 11.36 -17.49 -10.66
CA ARG A 251 10.70 -17.65 -11.97
C ARG A 251 9.76 -18.86 -11.98
N THR A 252 10.21 -19.99 -11.43
CA THR A 252 9.41 -21.19 -11.28
C THR A 252 8.23 -20.97 -10.32
N ALA A 253 8.45 -20.27 -9.20
CA ALA A 253 7.42 -19.92 -8.25
C ALA A 253 6.32 -19.05 -8.89
N VAL A 254 6.66 -18.07 -9.72
CA VAL A 254 5.69 -17.27 -10.47
C VAL A 254 4.87 -18.12 -11.43
N GLN A 255 5.51 -19.06 -12.14
CA GLN A 255 4.78 -19.98 -13.03
C GLN A 255 3.81 -20.87 -12.24
N ASN A 256 4.24 -21.39 -11.10
CA ASN A 256 3.40 -22.18 -10.20
C ASN A 256 2.24 -21.34 -9.67
N TYR A 257 2.53 -20.13 -9.17
CA TYR A 257 1.50 -19.22 -8.68
C TYR A 257 0.45 -18.92 -9.74
N ASN A 258 0.84 -18.70 -11.01
CA ASN A 258 -0.10 -18.46 -12.09
C ASN A 258 -1.08 -19.63 -12.32
N ARG A 259 -0.69 -20.88 -12.00
CA ARG A 259 -1.59 -22.04 -12.03
C ARG A 259 -2.46 -22.15 -10.78
N LEU A 260 -1.92 -21.74 -9.60
CA LEU A 260 -2.59 -21.87 -8.30
C LEU A 260 -3.53 -20.70 -7.99
N LYS A 261 -3.19 -19.49 -8.44
CA LYS A 261 -3.90 -18.26 -8.08
C LYS A 261 -5.42 -18.29 -8.31
N PRO A 262 -6.00 -18.95 -9.35
CA PRO A 262 -7.45 -19.01 -9.46
C PRO A 262 -8.10 -19.77 -8.30
N VAL A 263 -7.44 -20.81 -7.77
CA VAL A 263 -7.92 -21.56 -6.61
C VAL A 263 -7.68 -20.76 -5.32
N VAL A 264 -6.50 -20.16 -5.15
CA VAL A 264 -6.13 -19.42 -3.94
C VAL A 264 -6.94 -18.13 -3.80
N LEU A 265 -7.09 -17.36 -4.88
CA LEU A 265 -7.71 -16.04 -4.81
C LEU A 265 -9.24 -16.05 -4.95
N GLU A 266 -9.80 -17.06 -5.63
CA GLU A 266 -11.24 -17.14 -5.91
C GLU A 266 -11.95 -18.31 -5.25
N GLY A 267 -11.21 -19.24 -4.65
CA GLY A 267 -11.75 -20.42 -3.97
C GLY A 267 -12.12 -20.16 -2.52
N ASP A 268 -12.77 -21.17 -1.92
CA ASP A 268 -13.10 -21.19 -0.50
C ASP A 268 -11.87 -21.53 0.33
N MET A 269 -11.61 -20.76 1.39
CA MET A 269 -10.48 -20.96 2.30
C MET A 269 -10.89 -21.76 3.53
N TYR A 270 -10.09 -22.75 3.87
CA TYR A 270 -10.22 -23.59 5.08
C TYR A 270 -8.94 -23.48 5.92
N ARG A 271 -9.05 -23.00 7.15
CA ARG A 271 -7.97 -22.99 8.14
C ARG A 271 -7.90 -24.34 8.85
N LEU A 272 -6.90 -25.16 8.55
CA LEU A 272 -6.84 -26.53 9.03
C LEU A 272 -6.09 -26.65 10.36
N VAL A 273 -4.89 -26.07 10.45
CA VAL A 273 -4.06 -26.07 11.67
C VAL A 273 -3.58 -24.67 11.95
N SER A 274 -3.89 -24.17 13.15
CA SER A 274 -3.53 -22.83 13.60
C SER A 274 -2.04 -22.70 13.90
N PRO A 275 -1.37 -21.59 13.50
CA PRO A 275 0.01 -21.33 13.89
C PRO A 275 0.19 -21.01 15.38
N TYR A 276 -0.90 -20.69 16.11
CA TYR A 276 -0.82 -20.30 17.52
C TYR A 276 -0.74 -21.45 18.50
N GLY A 277 -1.02 -22.66 18.09
CA GLY A 277 -1.09 -23.82 18.98
C GLY A 277 -0.01 -24.88 18.73
N SER A 278 0.82 -24.71 17.70
CA SER A 278 1.77 -25.74 17.26
C SER A 278 2.83 -25.14 16.33
N ASN A 279 3.96 -25.81 16.17
CA ASN A 279 4.95 -25.46 15.16
C ASN A 279 4.52 -25.88 13.74
N HIS A 280 3.37 -26.51 13.60
CA HIS A 280 2.80 -26.85 12.31
C HIS A 280 1.61 -25.95 12.02
N THR A 281 1.52 -25.45 10.81
CA THR A 281 0.34 -24.69 10.37
C THR A 281 -0.07 -25.13 8.97
N SER A 282 -1.37 -25.11 8.69
CA SER A 282 -1.86 -25.44 7.36
C SER A 282 -3.18 -24.75 7.02
N THR A 283 -3.29 -24.41 5.74
CA THR A 283 -4.45 -23.78 5.12
C THR A 283 -4.74 -24.45 3.80
N MET A 284 -6.01 -24.66 3.48
CA MET A 284 -6.48 -25.22 2.22
C MET A 284 -7.36 -24.22 1.49
N TYR A 285 -7.22 -24.16 0.20
CA TYR A 285 -8.11 -23.46 -0.71
C TYR A 285 -8.76 -24.45 -1.66
N VAL A 286 -10.06 -24.36 -1.84
CA VAL A 286 -10.84 -25.23 -2.74
C VAL A 286 -11.46 -24.39 -3.84
N GLY A 287 -11.22 -24.74 -5.07
CA GLY A 287 -11.79 -24.05 -6.24
C GLY A 287 -13.32 -24.04 -6.23
N LYS A 288 -13.90 -23.05 -6.90
CA LYS A 288 -15.38 -22.88 -6.97
C LYS A 288 -16.09 -24.15 -7.46
N ASP A 289 -15.51 -24.83 -8.43
CA ASP A 289 -16.08 -26.06 -9.01
C ASP A 289 -15.79 -27.32 -8.16
N LYS A 290 -15.03 -27.15 -7.07
CA LYS A 290 -14.63 -28.24 -6.12
C LYS A 290 -13.85 -29.38 -6.76
N ASP A 291 -13.30 -29.18 -7.95
CA ASP A 291 -12.49 -30.15 -8.69
C ASP A 291 -10.99 -30.07 -8.34
N LYS A 292 -10.58 -28.97 -7.72
CA LYS A 292 -9.18 -28.68 -7.35
C LYS A 292 -9.10 -28.10 -5.96
N ALA A 293 -8.04 -28.50 -5.25
CA ALA A 293 -7.67 -27.92 -3.98
C ALA A 293 -6.16 -27.68 -3.92
N VAL A 294 -5.77 -26.68 -3.16
CA VAL A 294 -4.38 -26.35 -2.86
C VAL A 294 -4.21 -26.33 -1.34
N VAL A 295 -3.26 -27.08 -0.83
CA VAL A 295 -2.92 -27.11 0.61
C VAL A 295 -1.53 -26.50 0.77
N PHE A 296 -1.43 -25.52 1.65
CA PHE A 296 -0.17 -24.99 2.16
C PHE A 296 0.02 -25.53 3.57
N ALA A 297 1.14 -26.24 3.80
CA ALA A 297 1.49 -26.78 5.10
C ALA A 297 2.95 -26.40 5.42
N PHE A 298 3.16 -25.89 6.61
CA PHE A 298 4.46 -25.40 7.06
C PHE A 298 4.84 -26.02 8.41
N ASP A 299 6.11 -26.27 8.56
CA ASP A 299 6.80 -26.59 9.81
C ASP A 299 7.71 -25.40 10.15
N ILE A 300 7.47 -24.73 11.30
CA ILE A 300 8.04 -23.44 11.73
C ILE A 300 8.88 -23.56 13.00
#